data_fa7529e5c7a9b8e78c53b2c05357c585
#
_entry.id   fa7529e5c7a9b8e78c53b2c05357c585
#
_cell.length_a   1.000
_cell.length_b   1.000
_cell.length_c   1.000
_cell.angle_alpha   90.00
_cell.angle_beta   90.00
_cell.angle_gamma   90.00
#
_symmetry.space_group_name_H-M   'P 1'
#
loop_
_entity.id
_entity.type
_entity.pdbx_description
1 polymer ?
#
loop_
_entity_poly.entity_id
_entity_poly.type
_entity_poly.pdbx_seq_one_letter_code
_entity_poly.pdbx_strand_id
1 'polypeptide(L)'
;MKTAYRPQTTSETMARIAAGVDPWIAYRDFLEDWTYLPESRRDLVAARPPWTRREHERWASLLAATVEVLCAREDLPVPAWTSDPRYRLAEPWYLYAGTGRMREWLRESTPGPFAERNIWSGDRLLRRT
;
A
#
# COMPACT_ATOMS: atom_id res chain seq x y z
N MET A 1 -10.61 -24.14 -22.26
CA MET A 1 -10.26 -22.76 -22.60
C MET A 1 -9.37 -22.16 -21.52
N LYS A 2 -8.29 -21.54 -21.91
CA LYS A 2 -7.32 -20.99 -20.98
C LYS A 2 -7.72 -19.57 -20.59
N THR A 3 -7.95 -19.32 -19.31
CA THR A 3 -8.25 -17.99 -18.82
C THR A 3 -6.96 -17.19 -18.70
N ALA A 4 -6.92 -16.01 -19.26
CA ALA A 4 -5.77 -15.13 -19.11
C ALA A 4 -5.65 -14.68 -17.65
N TYR A 5 -4.41 -14.64 -17.15
CA TYR A 5 -4.15 -14.13 -15.81
C TYR A 5 -4.46 -12.64 -15.75
N ARG A 6 -5.16 -12.24 -14.71
CA ARG A 6 -5.52 -10.83 -14.48
C ARG A 6 -4.73 -10.29 -13.31
N PRO A 7 -3.78 -9.39 -13.56
CA PRO A 7 -3.03 -8.76 -12.47
C PRO A 7 -3.95 -7.98 -11.54
N GLN A 8 -3.64 -8.03 -10.26
CA GLN A 8 -4.44 -7.35 -9.24
C GLN A 8 -4.05 -5.88 -9.15
N THR A 9 -4.98 -5.01 -9.51
CA THR A 9 -4.78 -3.56 -9.41
C THR A 9 -4.98 -3.07 -7.98
N THR A 10 -4.63 -1.81 -7.72
CA THR A 10 -4.91 -1.15 -6.43
C THR A 10 -6.41 -1.15 -6.15
N SER A 11 -7.23 -0.89 -7.16
CA SER A 11 -8.68 -0.90 -7.03
C SER A 11 -9.21 -2.28 -6.64
N GLU A 12 -8.71 -3.33 -7.29
CA GLU A 12 -9.10 -4.70 -6.98
C GLU A 12 -8.62 -5.15 -5.61
N THR A 13 -7.44 -4.69 -5.19
CA THR A 13 -6.92 -4.96 -3.84
C THR A 13 -7.90 -4.47 -2.78
N MET A 14 -8.36 -3.24 -2.91
CA MET A 14 -9.33 -2.68 -1.96
C MET A 14 -10.69 -3.35 -2.07
N ALA A 15 -11.11 -3.74 -3.26
CA ALA A 15 -12.36 -4.48 -3.46
C ALA A 15 -12.32 -5.84 -2.75
N ARG A 16 -11.21 -6.54 -2.81
CA ARG A 16 -11.02 -7.82 -2.11
C ARG A 16 -11.09 -7.64 -0.59
N ILE A 17 -10.44 -6.61 -0.07
CA ILE A 17 -10.49 -6.29 1.37
C ILE A 17 -11.92 -5.98 1.80
N ALA A 18 -12.64 -5.19 1.01
CA ALA A 18 -14.03 -4.84 1.28
C ALA A 18 -14.94 -6.08 1.25
N ALA A 19 -14.60 -7.07 0.44
CA ALA A 19 -15.35 -8.33 0.33
C ALA A 19 -15.01 -9.34 1.44
N GLY A 20 -14.08 -9.01 2.34
CA GLY A 20 -13.75 -9.86 3.49
C GLY A 20 -12.47 -10.67 3.35
N VAL A 21 -11.70 -10.48 2.30
CA VAL A 21 -10.39 -11.11 2.16
C VAL A 21 -9.45 -10.50 3.21
N ASP A 22 -8.61 -11.34 3.83
CA ASP A 22 -7.60 -10.85 4.78
C ASP A 22 -6.77 -9.75 4.11
N PRO A 23 -6.71 -8.54 4.71
CA PRO A 23 -6.00 -7.43 4.08
C PRO A 23 -4.54 -7.69 3.76
N TRP A 24 -3.83 -8.42 4.63
CA TRP A 24 -2.42 -8.75 4.37
C TRP A 24 -2.26 -9.69 3.19
N ILE A 25 -3.20 -10.60 2.98
CA ILE A 25 -3.19 -11.50 1.82
C ILE A 25 -3.42 -10.69 0.54
N ALA A 26 -4.43 -9.84 0.53
CA ALA A 26 -4.72 -8.99 -0.64
C ALA A 26 -3.54 -8.07 -0.95
N TYR A 27 -2.93 -7.46 0.08
CA TYR A 27 -1.78 -6.59 -0.06
C TYR A 27 -0.58 -7.34 -0.64
N ARG A 28 -0.29 -8.53 -0.11
CA ARG A 28 0.82 -9.36 -0.59
C ARG A 28 0.64 -9.77 -2.05
N ASP A 29 -0.57 -10.12 -2.43
CA ASP A 29 -0.86 -10.50 -3.82
C ASP A 29 -0.62 -9.33 -4.77
N PHE A 30 -0.98 -8.11 -4.35
CA PHE A 30 -0.67 -6.92 -5.12
C PHE A 30 0.84 -6.74 -5.29
N LEU A 31 1.61 -6.90 -4.21
CA LEU A 31 3.08 -6.76 -4.27
C LEU A 31 3.72 -7.83 -5.14
N GLU A 32 3.19 -9.04 -5.17
CA GLU A 32 3.68 -10.10 -6.06
C GLU A 32 3.47 -9.72 -7.52
N ASP A 33 2.28 -9.23 -7.87
CA ASP A 33 2.02 -8.81 -9.24
C ASP A 33 2.91 -7.63 -9.64
N TRP A 34 3.12 -6.68 -8.73
CA TRP A 34 4.05 -5.60 -8.97
C TRP A 34 5.45 -6.12 -9.27
N THR A 35 5.93 -7.09 -8.48
CA THR A 35 7.29 -7.62 -8.60
C THR A 35 7.48 -8.40 -9.88
N TYR A 36 6.53 -9.27 -10.22
CA TYR A 36 6.69 -10.22 -11.31
C TYR A 36 6.12 -9.77 -12.66
N LEU A 37 5.44 -8.63 -12.70
CA LEU A 37 4.82 -8.12 -13.93
C LEU A 37 5.26 -6.68 -14.19
N PRO A 38 6.56 -6.46 -14.44
CA PRO A 38 7.08 -5.08 -14.58
C PRO A 38 6.42 -4.28 -15.70
N GLU A 39 6.01 -4.92 -16.79
CA GLU A 39 5.35 -4.22 -17.90
C GLU A 39 3.93 -3.77 -17.56
N SER A 40 3.33 -4.32 -16.51
CA SER A 40 1.97 -3.96 -16.09
C SER A 40 1.91 -2.93 -14.97
N ARG A 41 3.05 -2.50 -14.44
CA ARG A 41 3.10 -1.66 -13.22
C ARG A 41 2.28 -0.40 -13.30
N ARG A 42 2.35 0.32 -14.41
CA ARG A 42 1.55 1.55 -14.58
C ARG A 42 0.06 1.26 -14.48
N ASP A 43 -0.39 0.19 -15.11
CA ASP A 43 -1.80 -0.18 -15.11
C ASP A 43 -2.25 -0.65 -13.72
N LEU A 44 -1.37 -1.33 -12.99
CA LEU A 44 -1.68 -1.82 -11.64
C LEU A 44 -2.03 -0.68 -10.69
N VAL A 45 -1.42 0.49 -10.84
CA VAL A 45 -1.55 1.61 -9.90
C VAL A 45 -2.32 2.80 -10.45
N ALA A 46 -2.74 2.75 -11.71
CA ALA A 46 -3.34 3.90 -12.39
C ALA A 46 -4.69 4.32 -11.79
N ALA A 47 -5.52 3.35 -11.43
CA ALA A 47 -6.88 3.63 -10.99
C ALA A 47 -6.92 3.88 -9.49
N ARG A 48 -7.55 5.00 -9.12
CA ARG A 48 -7.83 5.29 -7.72
C ARG A 48 -8.71 4.18 -7.15
N PRO A 49 -8.35 3.63 -5.96
CA PRO A 49 -9.23 2.68 -5.30
C PRO A 49 -10.58 3.32 -4.98
N PRO A 50 -11.69 2.56 -5.07
CA PRO A 50 -12.97 3.09 -4.68
C PRO A 50 -12.94 3.48 -3.20
N TRP A 51 -13.70 4.52 -2.85
CA TRP A 51 -13.75 4.96 -1.46
C TRP A 51 -14.40 3.87 -0.62
N THR A 52 -13.68 3.41 0.38
CA THR A 52 -14.12 2.30 1.22
C THR A 52 -14.74 2.78 2.51
N ARG A 53 -15.32 1.84 3.27
CA ARG A 53 -15.84 2.12 4.59
C ARG A 53 -14.70 2.58 5.51
N ARG A 54 -15.06 3.33 6.55
CA ARG A 54 -14.11 3.84 7.52
C ARG A 54 -13.19 2.77 8.11
N GLU A 55 -13.72 1.57 8.31
CA GLU A 55 -12.96 0.44 8.85
C GLU A 55 -11.81 -0.01 7.94
N HIS A 56 -11.84 0.34 6.65
CA HIS A 56 -10.81 -0.02 5.69
C HIS A 56 -9.89 1.15 5.29
N GLU A 57 -10.10 2.32 5.88
CA GLU A 57 -9.31 3.53 5.54
C GLU A 57 -7.81 3.33 5.71
N ARG A 58 -7.41 2.64 6.78
CA ARG A 58 -5.99 2.41 7.04
C ARG A 58 -5.32 1.61 5.93
N TRP A 59 -6.06 0.67 5.35
CA TRP A 59 -5.54 -0.16 4.26
C TRP A 59 -5.41 0.62 2.96
N ALA A 60 -6.37 1.49 2.67
CA ALA A 60 -6.30 2.37 1.52
C ALA A 60 -5.12 3.34 1.67
N SER A 61 -4.89 3.86 2.87
CA SER A 61 -3.76 4.74 3.15
C SER A 61 -2.42 4.01 3.02
N LEU A 62 -2.34 2.78 3.52
CA LEU A 62 -1.16 1.93 3.37
C LEU A 62 -0.86 1.69 1.90
N LEU A 63 -1.89 1.39 1.12
CA LEU A 63 -1.73 1.13 -0.32
C LEU A 63 -1.25 2.38 -1.07
N ALA A 64 -1.81 3.55 -0.74
CA ALA A 64 -1.37 4.81 -1.34
C ALA A 64 0.12 5.09 -1.06
N ALA A 65 0.55 4.90 0.18
CA ALA A 65 1.96 5.06 0.55
C ALA A 65 2.85 4.05 -0.19
N THR A 66 2.40 2.81 -0.29
CA THR A 66 3.11 1.74 -0.99
C THR A 66 3.33 2.10 -2.46
N VAL A 67 2.28 2.55 -3.14
CA VAL A 67 2.35 2.94 -4.55
C VAL A 67 3.36 4.08 -4.74
N GLU A 68 3.34 5.07 -3.86
CA GLU A 68 4.27 6.19 -3.93
C GLU A 68 5.72 5.73 -3.82
N VAL A 69 6.02 4.86 -2.86
CA VAL A 69 7.37 4.32 -2.67
C VAL A 69 7.80 3.46 -3.86
N LEU A 70 6.93 2.56 -4.31
CA LEU A 70 7.28 1.65 -5.41
C LEU A 70 7.49 2.39 -6.72
N CYS A 71 6.65 3.36 -7.04
CA CYS A 71 6.81 4.15 -8.25
C CYS A 71 8.11 4.96 -8.21
N ALA A 72 8.43 5.56 -7.06
CA ALA A 72 9.68 6.32 -6.92
C ALA A 72 10.91 5.43 -7.10
N ARG A 73 10.89 4.21 -6.59
CA ARG A 73 12.00 3.26 -6.75
C ARG A 73 12.26 2.89 -8.21
N GLU A 74 11.21 2.77 -8.98
CA GLU A 74 11.29 2.33 -10.37
C GLU A 74 11.26 3.50 -11.36
N ASP A 75 11.38 4.71 -10.86
CA ASP A 75 11.35 5.93 -11.67
C ASP A 75 10.09 6.01 -12.55
N LEU A 76 8.97 5.58 -12.00
CA LEU A 76 7.66 5.66 -12.64
C LEU A 76 6.90 6.88 -12.13
N PRO A 77 6.02 7.48 -12.95
CA PRO A 77 5.18 8.58 -12.48
C PRO A 77 4.28 8.11 -11.33
N VAL A 78 4.28 8.87 -10.24
CA VAL A 78 3.41 8.59 -9.10
C VAL A 78 1.99 9.05 -9.45
N PRO A 79 0.98 8.16 -9.36
CA PRO A 79 -0.39 8.57 -9.65
C PRO A 79 -0.87 9.67 -8.71
N ALA A 80 -1.57 10.65 -9.27
CA ALA A 80 -2.04 11.81 -8.50
C ALA A 80 -2.97 11.44 -7.35
N TRP A 81 -3.73 10.36 -7.47
CA TRP A 81 -4.68 9.96 -6.43
C TRP A 81 -4.01 9.64 -5.10
N THR A 82 -2.75 9.22 -5.10
CA THR A 82 -2.04 8.88 -3.86
C THR A 82 -1.88 10.08 -2.92
N SER A 83 -1.91 11.29 -3.47
CA SER A 83 -1.75 12.54 -2.70
C SER A 83 -3.03 13.04 -2.06
N ASP A 84 -4.15 12.36 -2.25
CA ASP A 84 -5.42 12.78 -1.65
C ASP A 84 -5.30 12.76 -0.13
N PRO A 85 -5.68 13.85 0.56
CA PRO A 85 -5.61 13.93 2.03
C PRO A 85 -6.40 12.83 2.75
N ARG A 86 -7.37 12.20 2.10
CA ARG A 86 -8.11 11.06 2.67
C ARG A 86 -7.22 9.90 3.05
N TYR A 87 -6.05 9.77 2.41
CA TYR A 87 -5.12 8.67 2.68
C TYR A 87 -4.15 9.00 3.82
N ARG A 88 -4.49 10.00 4.63
CA ARG A 88 -3.74 10.33 5.84
C ARG A 88 -4.58 9.94 7.05
N LEU A 89 -3.99 9.15 7.95
CA LEU A 89 -4.70 8.69 9.14
C LEU A 89 -4.66 9.75 10.24
N ALA A 90 -5.80 9.95 10.89
CA ALA A 90 -5.88 10.86 12.04
C ALA A 90 -5.13 10.31 13.24
N GLU A 91 -5.16 8.99 13.41
CA GLU A 91 -4.46 8.32 14.51
C GLU A 91 -3.29 7.48 13.98
N PRO A 92 -2.19 7.40 14.74
CA PRO A 92 -1.02 6.64 14.28
C PRO A 92 -1.31 5.15 14.21
N TRP A 93 -0.82 4.53 13.15
CA TRP A 93 -0.89 3.08 12.97
C TRP A 93 0.52 2.51 12.98
N TYR A 94 0.83 1.79 14.04
CA TYR A 94 2.09 1.07 14.15
C TYR A 94 1.88 -0.36 13.65
N LEU A 95 2.59 -0.74 12.60
CA LEU A 95 2.40 -2.05 11.96
C LEU A 95 2.93 -3.21 12.79
N TYR A 96 3.84 -2.94 13.71
CA TYR A 96 4.39 -3.97 14.58
C TYR A 96 4.09 -3.63 16.03
N ALA A 97 3.70 -4.66 16.80
CA ALA A 97 3.45 -4.50 18.20
C ALA A 97 4.74 -4.15 18.95
N GLY A 98 4.64 -3.30 19.96
CA GLY A 98 5.79 -2.90 20.75
C GLY A 98 5.61 -1.55 21.39
N THR A 99 6.52 -1.24 22.29
CA THR A 99 6.57 0.03 23.00
C THR A 99 8.02 0.50 23.07
N GLY A 100 8.25 1.72 23.57
CA GLY A 100 9.59 2.23 23.81
C GLY A 100 10.49 2.16 22.58
N ARG A 101 11.55 1.38 22.64
CA ARG A 101 12.57 1.30 21.59
C ARG A 101 12.00 0.86 20.23
N MET A 102 11.02 -0.05 20.23
CA MET A 102 10.43 -0.48 18.98
C MET A 102 9.70 0.68 18.30
N ARG A 103 8.96 1.49 19.05
CA ARG A 103 8.28 2.65 18.50
C ARG A 103 9.25 3.72 18.01
N GLU A 104 10.34 3.94 18.74
CA GLU A 104 11.39 4.87 18.30
C GLU A 104 11.99 4.41 16.99
N TRP A 105 12.32 3.13 16.89
CA TRP A 105 12.88 2.55 15.68
C TRP A 105 11.91 2.68 14.50
N LEU A 106 10.63 2.39 14.73
CA LEU A 106 9.61 2.55 13.69
C LEU A 106 9.52 3.99 13.21
N ARG A 107 9.56 4.95 14.12
CA ARG A 107 9.50 6.37 13.75
C ARG A 107 10.74 6.82 12.98
N GLU A 108 11.91 6.34 13.35
CA GLU A 108 13.16 6.73 12.71
C GLU A 108 13.37 6.05 11.35
N SER A 109 12.91 4.81 11.19
CA SER A 109 13.20 4.02 9.99
C SER A 109 12.09 4.00 8.95
N THR A 110 10.92 4.52 9.25
CA THR A 110 9.79 4.52 8.33
C THR A 110 10.03 5.45 7.15
N PRO A 111 9.85 4.98 5.90
CA PRO A 111 9.95 5.85 4.73
C PRO A 111 8.94 7.01 4.78
N GLY A 112 9.35 8.17 4.23
CA GLY A 112 8.54 9.38 4.24
C GLY A 112 7.09 9.22 3.82
N PRO A 113 6.79 8.54 2.69
CA PRO A 113 5.41 8.38 2.25
C PRO A 113 4.49 7.69 3.27
N PHE A 114 5.03 6.73 4.04
CA PHE A 114 4.27 6.11 5.13
C PHE A 114 4.14 7.05 6.32
N ALA A 115 5.24 7.67 6.74
CA ALA A 115 5.25 8.58 7.88
C ALA A 115 4.29 9.76 7.69
N GLU A 116 4.25 10.33 6.49
CA GLU A 116 3.34 11.43 6.15
C GLU A 116 1.86 11.05 6.30
N ARG A 117 1.55 9.76 6.17
CA ARG A 117 0.20 9.25 6.32
C ARG A 117 -0.08 8.69 7.71
N ASN A 118 0.87 8.93 8.65
CA ASN A 118 0.77 8.46 10.03
C ASN A 118 0.79 6.93 10.16
N ILE A 119 1.51 6.29 9.23
CA ILE A 119 1.72 4.84 9.21
C ILE A 119 3.19 4.57 9.57
N TRP A 120 3.41 3.86 10.65
CA TRP A 120 4.75 3.60 11.18
C TRP A 120 5.14 2.16 10.91
N SER A 121 5.68 1.94 9.71
CA SER A 121 5.97 0.62 9.17
C SER A 121 7.39 0.13 9.45
N GLY A 122 8.30 1.03 9.83
CA GLY A 122 9.72 0.71 9.77
C GLY A 122 10.19 0.59 8.33
N ASP A 123 11.40 0.08 8.14
CA ASP A 123 12.02 0.02 6.82
C ASP A 123 11.92 -1.35 6.14
N ARG A 124 11.26 -2.33 6.77
CA ARG A 124 11.26 -3.71 6.28
C ARG A 124 10.09 -4.09 5.38
N LEU A 125 9.01 -3.34 5.43
CA LEU A 125 7.77 -3.71 4.73
C LEU A 125 7.96 -3.94 3.23
N LEU A 126 8.74 -3.09 2.57
CA LEU A 126 8.96 -3.15 1.13
C LEU A 126 10.42 -3.46 0.76
N ARG A 127 11.19 -4.02 1.68
CA ARG A 127 12.62 -4.23 1.48
C ARG A 127 12.95 -5.11 0.28
N ARG A 128 12.13 -6.12 0.01
CA ARG A 128 12.37 -7.10 -1.07
C ARG A 128 11.44 -6.94 -2.27
N THR A 129 10.78 -5.85 -2.38
CA THR A 129 9.80 -5.65 -3.47
C THR A 129 10.37 -4.88 -4.64
#